data_5b4b60ed0e6a71e9c4bb05ad4f78afd8
#
_entry.id   5b4b60ed0e6a71e9c4bb05ad4f78afd8
#
_cell.length_a   1.000
_cell.length_b   1.000
_cell.length_c   1.000
_cell.angle_alpha   90.00
_cell.angle_beta   90.00
_cell.angle_gamma   90.00
#
_symmetry.space_group_name_H-M   'P 1'
#
loop_
_entity.id
_entity.type
_entity.pdbx_description
1 polymer ?
#
loop_
_entity_poly.entity_id
_entity_poly.type
_entity_poly.pdbx_seq_one_letter_code
_entity_poly.pdbx_strand_id
1 'polypeptide(L)'
;MNITIRKLTPDLVEDYVHFFDVTPHATNIDDHKCYCVWWCNDDYTARDFDRDFSTREKRRNLAIEYIKGDNIQGYLAYCDDEVVGWCNANTKSECLKCFCWLRMGSVPTEDPTSGIKVKSVYCFAIAPQMRRKGIAKRLLERVCQDAAQDGFDFVEAYPMKEFIDEAEDFMG
;
A
#
# COMPACT_ATOMS: atom_id res chain seq x y z
N MET A 1 -20.79 -13.86 -6.47
CA MET A 1 -19.41 -13.42 -6.20
C MET A 1 -19.28 -13.22 -4.70
N ASN A 2 -18.53 -14.09 -4.06
CA ASN A 2 -18.27 -14.00 -2.63
C ASN A 2 -16.91 -13.29 -2.44
N ILE A 3 -16.92 -12.10 -1.84
CA ILE A 3 -15.69 -11.33 -1.56
C ILE A 3 -15.45 -11.36 -0.06
N THR A 4 -14.30 -11.85 0.35
CA THR A 4 -13.81 -11.79 1.72
C THR A 4 -12.64 -10.82 1.83
N ILE A 5 -12.54 -10.10 2.94
CA ILE A 5 -11.45 -9.16 3.20
C ILE A 5 -10.64 -9.68 4.39
N ARG A 6 -9.34 -9.84 4.20
CA ARG A 6 -8.42 -10.30 5.26
C ARG A 6 -7.35 -9.23 5.51
N LYS A 7 -7.07 -8.95 6.79
CA LYS A 7 -5.93 -8.12 7.19
C LYS A 7 -4.66 -8.86 6.79
N LEU A 8 -3.68 -8.15 6.23
CA LEU A 8 -2.39 -8.72 5.87
C LEU A 8 -1.66 -9.16 7.13
N THR A 9 -1.17 -10.39 7.11
CA THR A 9 -0.36 -11.01 8.17
C THR A 9 0.81 -11.76 7.52
N PRO A 10 1.89 -12.08 8.24
CA PRO A 10 3.05 -12.74 7.66
C PRO A 10 2.77 -14.07 6.95
N ASP A 11 1.73 -14.81 7.36
CA ASP A 11 1.31 -16.06 6.70
C ASP A 11 0.67 -15.83 5.32
N LEU A 12 0.24 -14.59 5.00
CA LEU A 12 -0.34 -14.23 3.70
C LEU A 12 0.68 -13.64 2.71
N VAL A 13 1.97 -13.73 3.02
CA VAL A 13 3.02 -13.14 2.18
C VAL A 13 3.02 -13.70 0.76
N GLU A 14 2.80 -14.99 0.59
CA GLU A 14 2.76 -15.63 -0.75
C GLU A 14 1.54 -15.16 -1.55
N ASP A 15 0.38 -15.04 -0.93
CA ASP A 15 -0.83 -14.51 -1.57
C ASP A 15 -0.62 -13.06 -2.04
N TYR A 16 0.03 -12.25 -1.19
CA TYR A 16 0.35 -10.86 -1.51
C TYR A 16 1.29 -10.74 -2.72
N VAL A 17 2.43 -11.43 -2.68
CA VAL A 17 3.41 -11.30 -3.77
C VAL A 17 2.87 -11.90 -5.06
N HIS A 18 2.15 -13.03 -4.99
CA HIS A 18 1.50 -13.62 -6.15
C HIS A 18 0.52 -12.63 -6.81
N PHE A 19 -0.31 -11.95 -6.01
CA PHE A 19 -1.23 -10.94 -6.55
C PHE A 19 -0.50 -9.85 -7.34
N PHE A 20 0.60 -9.31 -6.82
CA PHE A 20 1.39 -8.32 -7.55
C PHE A 20 2.15 -8.90 -8.74
N ASP A 21 2.61 -10.16 -8.65
CA ASP A 21 3.29 -10.84 -9.75
C ASP A 21 2.38 -10.97 -10.99
N VAL A 22 1.10 -11.31 -10.79
CA VAL A 22 0.15 -11.56 -11.90
C VAL A 22 -0.69 -10.35 -12.27
N THR A 23 -0.85 -9.36 -11.38
CA THR A 23 -1.66 -8.16 -11.66
C THR A 23 -0.84 -7.15 -12.45
N PRO A 24 -1.29 -6.71 -13.64
CA PRO A 24 -0.60 -5.68 -14.39
C PRO A 24 -0.49 -4.36 -13.60
N HIS A 25 0.66 -3.71 -13.66
CA HIS A 25 0.82 -2.35 -13.18
C HIS A 25 -0.01 -1.36 -14.03
N ALA A 26 -0.35 -0.20 -13.48
CA ALA A 26 -1.14 0.81 -14.18
C ALA A 26 -0.49 1.29 -15.50
N THR A 27 0.83 1.30 -15.56
CA THR A 27 1.60 1.64 -16.77
C THR A 27 1.73 0.49 -17.76
N ASN A 28 1.27 -0.73 -17.45
CA ASN A 28 1.51 -1.98 -18.17
C ASN A 28 2.99 -2.35 -18.38
N ILE A 29 3.91 -1.70 -17.64
CA ILE A 29 5.34 -2.03 -17.63
C ILE A 29 5.59 -2.89 -16.38
N ASP A 30 6.08 -4.11 -16.60
CA ASP A 30 6.23 -5.09 -15.54
C ASP A 30 7.28 -4.66 -14.50
N ASP A 31 8.35 -4.00 -14.95
CA ASP A 31 9.39 -3.47 -14.05
C ASP A 31 8.93 -2.27 -13.21
N HIS A 32 7.75 -1.69 -13.48
CA HIS A 32 7.17 -0.63 -12.65
C HIS A 32 6.39 -1.14 -11.43
N LYS A 33 6.29 -2.46 -11.22
CA LYS A 33 5.60 -3.04 -10.07
C LYS A 33 6.29 -2.64 -8.77
N CYS A 34 5.62 -1.81 -7.98
CA CYS A 34 6.17 -1.25 -6.74
C CYS A 34 6.04 -2.17 -5.52
N TYR A 35 5.16 -3.17 -5.54
CA TYR A 35 4.83 -4.01 -4.38
C TYR A 35 4.54 -3.19 -3.10
N CYS A 36 4.11 -1.96 -3.23
CA CYS A 36 3.86 -0.98 -2.17
C CYS A 36 5.01 -0.74 -1.17
N VAL A 37 6.25 -1.11 -1.52
CA VAL A 37 7.41 -0.91 -0.64
C VAL A 37 7.79 0.55 -0.41
N TRP A 38 7.22 1.47 -1.18
CA TRP A 38 7.43 2.91 -1.02
C TRP A 38 6.48 3.56 -0.01
N TRP A 39 5.41 2.86 0.38
CA TRP A 39 4.44 3.27 1.38
C TRP A 39 4.42 2.26 2.53
N CYS A 40 5.33 2.41 3.48
CA CYS A 40 5.54 1.43 4.54
C CYS A 40 6.17 2.07 5.78
N ASN A 41 6.21 1.32 6.87
CA ASN A 41 6.94 1.71 8.07
C ASN A 41 8.44 1.41 7.86
N ASP A 42 9.15 2.33 7.22
CA ASP A 42 10.60 2.23 7.02
C ASP A 42 11.25 3.61 6.97
N ASP A 43 12.51 3.70 7.33
CA ASP A 43 13.33 4.91 7.17
C ASP A 43 14.06 4.87 5.83
N TYR A 44 13.49 5.51 4.82
CA TYR A 44 14.07 5.56 3.48
C TYR A 44 15.48 6.16 3.47
N THR A 45 15.80 7.09 4.39
CA THR A 45 17.13 7.70 4.45
C THR A 45 18.22 6.71 4.89
N ALA A 46 17.84 5.60 5.51
CA ALA A 46 18.74 4.51 5.88
C ALA A 46 18.92 3.47 4.75
N ARG A 47 18.23 3.65 3.60
CA ARG A 47 18.25 2.72 2.48
C ARG A 47 19.17 3.19 1.35
N ASP A 48 19.73 2.22 0.66
CA ASP A 48 20.41 2.43 -0.63
C ASP A 48 19.39 2.17 -1.74
N PHE A 49 18.93 3.26 -2.40
CA PHE A 49 17.89 3.18 -3.42
C PHE A 49 18.27 2.24 -4.57
N ASP A 50 19.49 2.37 -5.09
CA ASP A 50 19.96 1.55 -6.22
C ASP A 50 20.10 0.07 -5.82
N ARG A 51 20.47 -0.19 -4.56
CA ARG A 51 20.56 -1.55 -4.05
C ARG A 51 19.17 -2.15 -3.77
N ASP A 52 18.28 -1.39 -3.12
CA ASP A 52 17.07 -1.97 -2.50
C ASP A 52 15.82 -1.85 -3.39
N PHE A 53 15.77 -0.86 -4.30
CA PHE A 53 14.53 -0.53 -5.02
C PHE A 53 14.65 -0.56 -6.56
N SER A 54 15.84 -0.66 -7.12
CA SER A 54 16.09 -0.41 -8.55
C SER A 54 15.46 -1.41 -9.50
N THR A 55 15.17 -2.63 -9.08
CA THR A 55 14.55 -3.65 -9.93
C THR A 55 13.28 -4.20 -9.32
N ARG A 56 12.39 -4.73 -10.18
CA ARG A 56 11.19 -5.45 -9.74
C ARG A 56 11.49 -6.55 -8.72
N GLU A 57 12.53 -7.35 -8.99
CA GLU A 57 12.91 -8.47 -8.12
C GLU A 57 13.34 -7.98 -6.72
N LYS A 58 14.13 -6.92 -6.66
CA LYS A 58 14.54 -6.32 -5.38
C LYS A 58 13.34 -5.81 -4.60
N ARG A 59 12.42 -5.08 -5.25
CA ARG A 59 11.19 -4.60 -4.59
C ARG A 59 10.30 -5.76 -4.12
N ARG A 60 10.19 -6.84 -4.92
CA ARG A 60 9.47 -8.04 -4.53
C ARG A 60 10.06 -8.69 -3.26
N ASN A 61 11.37 -8.86 -3.23
CA ASN A 61 12.07 -9.45 -2.07
C ASN A 61 11.93 -8.56 -0.83
N LEU A 62 12.07 -7.25 -1.00
CA LEU A 62 11.90 -6.28 0.06
C LEU A 62 10.45 -6.29 0.61
N ALA A 63 9.44 -6.46 -0.24
CA ALA A 63 8.06 -6.60 0.22
C ALA A 63 7.86 -7.82 1.11
N ILE A 64 8.50 -8.95 0.79
CA ILE A 64 8.48 -10.16 1.62
C ILE A 64 9.09 -9.87 3.01
N GLU A 65 10.22 -9.18 3.05
CA GLU A 65 10.85 -8.78 4.31
C GLU A 65 9.95 -7.84 5.11
N TYR A 66 9.38 -6.84 4.46
CA TYR A 66 8.51 -5.86 5.10
C TYR A 66 7.21 -6.47 5.64
N ILE A 67 6.60 -7.42 4.94
CA ILE A 67 5.40 -8.10 5.43
C ILE A 67 5.74 -8.95 6.66
N LYS A 68 6.85 -9.68 6.62
CA LYS A 68 7.32 -10.48 7.76
C LYS A 68 7.68 -9.64 8.98
N GLY A 69 8.13 -8.38 8.76
CA GLY A 69 8.47 -7.41 9.79
C GLY A 69 7.33 -6.47 10.20
N ASP A 70 6.09 -6.68 9.67
CA ASP A 70 4.93 -5.78 9.87
C ASP A 70 5.16 -4.32 9.42
N ASN A 71 6.07 -4.11 8.47
CA ASN A 71 6.37 -2.79 7.92
C ASN A 71 5.36 -2.36 6.83
N ILE A 72 4.70 -3.32 6.17
CA ILE A 72 3.58 -3.08 5.24
C ILE A 72 2.31 -3.58 5.90
N GLN A 73 1.36 -2.67 6.12
CA GLN A 73 0.05 -3.00 6.69
C GLN A 73 -1.05 -2.74 5.64
N GLY A 74 -2.11 -3.53 5.71
CA GLY A 74 -3.23 -3.37 4.80
C GLY A 74 -4.14 -4.59 4.73
N TYR A 75 -4.88 -4.70 3.63
CA TYR A 75 -5.92 -5.71 3.48
C TYR A 75 -5.93 -6.30 2.08
N LEU A 76 -6.08 -7.61 2.00
CA LEU A 76 -6.30 -8.37 0.78
C LEU A 76 -7.79 -8.66 0.60
N ALA A 77 -8.28 -8.47 -0.61
CA ALA A 77 -9.62 -8.90 -1.02
C ALA A 77 -9.52 -10.20 -1.80
N TYR A 78 -10.25 -11.21 -1.37
CA TYR A 78 -10.32 -12.52 -2.01
C TYR A 78 -11.66 -12.71 -2.71
N CYS A 79 -11.64 -13.34 -3.87
CA CYS A 79 -12.80 -13.88 -4.56
C CYS A 79 -12.55 -15.38 -4.80
N ASP A 80 -13.33 -16.25 -4.16
CA ASP A 80 -13.19 -17.69 -4.29
C ASP A 80 -11.73 -18.17 -4.13
N ASP A 81 -11.10 -17.77 -3.02
CA ASP A 81 -9.72 -18.08 -2.61
C ASP A 81 -8.58 -17.40 -3.42
N GLU A 82 -8.89 -16.66 -4.49
CA GLU A 82 -7.90 -15.87 -5.22
C GLU A 82 -7.86 -14.42 -4.73
N VAL A 83 -6.68 -13.84 -4.58
CA VAL A 83 -6.53 -12.42 -4.27
C VAL A 83 -6.87 -11.60 -5.51
N VAL A 84 -7.82 -10.69 -5.38
CA VAL A 84 -8.32 -9.82 -6.45
C VAL A 84 -8.16 -8.33 -6.15
N GLY A 85 -7.69 -8.00 -4.96
CA GLY A 85 -7.47 -6.60 -4.59
C GLY A 85 -6.61 -6.44 -3.35
N TRP A 86 -5.98 -5.30 -3.28
CA TRP A 86 -5.14 -4.84 -2.17
C TRP A 86 -5.50 -3.41 -1.77
N CYS A 87 -5.41 -3.14 -0.48
CA CYS A 87 -5.48 -1.80 0.09
C CYS A 87 -4.30 -1.63 1.06
N ASN A 88 -3.39 -0.70 0.76
CA ASN A 88 -2.35 -0.28 1.71
C ASN A 88 -2.98 0.67 2.72
N ALA A 89 -2.93 0.31 4.00
CA ALA A 89 -3.47 1.10 5.10
C ALA A 89 -2.57 0.98 6.32
N ASN A 90 -1.67 1.95 6.48
CA ASN A 90 -0.68 1.99 7.56
C ASN A 90 -1.02 3.03 8.62
N THR A 91 -0.36 2.93 9.78
CA THR A 91 -0.37 4.00 10.78
C THR A 91 0.47 5.16 10.27
N LYS A 92 -0.15 6.36 10.15
CA LYS A 92 0.51 7.54 9.55
C LYS A 92 1.85 7.87 10.19
N SER A 93 1.89 7.95 11.52
CA SER A 93 3.10 8.32 12.28
C SER A 93 4.29 7.38 12.04
N GLU A 94 4.05 6.13 11.65
CA GLU A 94 5.07 5.14 11.36
C GLU A 94 5.65 5.27 9.96
N CYS A 95 4.91 5.92 9.03
CA CYS A 95 5.28 6.03 7.62
C CYS A 95 5.95 7.36 7.24
N LEU A 96 6.15 8.29 8.16
CA LEU A 96 6.64 9.65 7.86
C LEU A 96 8.04 9.70 7.24
N LYS A 97 8.80 8.63 7.33
CA LYS A 97 10.13 8.50 6.75
C LYS A 97 10.19 7.59 5.53
N CYS A 98 9.05 7.08 5.06
CA CYS A 98 9.04 6.24 3.86
C CYS A 98 9.34 7.07 2.60
N PHE A 99 9.74 6.37 1.51
CA PHE A 99 10.12 7.01 0.25
C PHE A 99 9.10 8.02 -0.27
N CYS A 100 7.85 7.59 -0.41
CA CYS A 100 6.81 8.45 -0.97
C CYS A 100 6.51 9.65 -0.07
N TRP A 101 6.49 9.47 1.25
CA TRP A 101 6.21 10.56 2.18
C TRP A 101 7.27 11.67 2.09
N LEU A 102 8.54 11.29 2.06
CA LEU A 102 9.64 12.26 1.93
C LEU A 102 9.66 12.97 0.56
N ARG A 103 9.14 12.33 -0.49
CA ARG A 103 9.04 12.92 -1.83
C ARG A 103 7.81 13.82 -2.02
N MET A 104 6.73 13.59 -1.28
CA MET A 104 5.50 14.38 -1.40
C MET A 104 5.60 15.79 -0.81
N GLY A 105 6.64 16.09 -0.05
CA GLY A 105 7.16 17.41 0.39
C GLY A 105 6.21 18.52 0.87
N SER A 106 4.92 18.42 0.57
CA SER A 106 3.92 19.46 0.83
C SER A 106 2.65 18.95 1.54
N VAL A 107 2.59 17.68 1.92
CA VAL A 107 1.44 17.17 2.66
C VAL A 107 1.60 17.58 4.13
N PRO A 108 0.64 18.32 4.71
CA PRO A 108 0.71 18.71 6.10
C PRO A 108 0.85 17.45 6.98
N THR A 109 1.98 17.35 7.66
CA THR A 109 2.13 16.33 8.71
C THR A 109 1.49 16.90 9.96
N GLU A 110 0.46 16.21 10.47
CA GLU A 110 -0.01 16.51 11.82
C GLU A 110 1.15 16.26 12.78
N ASP A 111 1.21 17.07 13.83
CA ASP A 111 2.22 16.93 14.86
C ASP A 111 2.15 15.49 15.44
N PRO A 112 3.18 14.66 15.27
CA PRO A 112 3.19 13.31 15.83
C PRO A 112 3.10 13.29 17.35
N THR A 113 3.29 14.43 18.02
CA THR A 113 3.14 14.59 19.47
C THR A 113 1.71 14.88 19.91
N SER A 114 0.79 15.09 18.98
CA SER A 114 -0.62 15.42 19.28
C SER A 114 -1.39 14.31 20.00
N GLY A 115 -0.87 13.09 20.02
CA GLY A 115 -1.55 11.89 20.53
C GLY A 115 -2.68 11.38 19.64
N ILE A 116 -2.94 12.04 18.52
CA ILE A 116 -3.94 11.64 17.54
C ILE A 116 -3.43 10.44 16.73
N LYS A 117 -4.23 9.37 16.67
CA LYS A 117 -3.92 8.19 15.87
C LYS A 117 -4.63 8.26 14.52
N VAL A 118 -3.86 8.25 13.44
CA VAL A 118 -4.38 8.31 12.08
C VAL A 118 -4.03 7.05 11.31
N LYS A 119 -5.03 6.39 10.73
CA LYS A 119 -4.86 5.30 9.76
C LYS A 119 -4.89 5.91 8.36
N SER A 120 -3.78 5.83 7.64
CA SER A 120 -3.65 6.40 6.30
C SER A 120 -3.76 5.32 5.23
N VAL A 121 -4.65 5.53 4.27
CA VAL A 121 -4.83 4.70 3.08
C VAL A 121 -4.03 5.31 1.94
N TYR A 122 -2.99 4.61 1.49
CA TYR A 122 -2.04 5.13 0.51
C TYR A 122 -2.26 4.60 -0.90
N CYS A 123 -2.77 3.38 -1.05
CA CYS A 123 -2.87 2.74 -2.35
C CYS A 123 -4.01 1.73 -2.39
N PHE A 124 -4.65 1.64 -3.56
CA PHE A 124 -5.50 0.52 -3.94
C PHE A 124 -4.98 -0.12 -5.22
N ALA A 125 -4.85 -1.44 -5.23
CA ALA A 125 -4.64 -2.22 -6.44
C ALA A 125 -5.78 -3.22 -6.59
N ILE A 126 -6.48 -3.18 -7.73
CA ILE A 126 -7.58 -4.09 -8.04
C ILE A 126 -7.29 -4.77 -9.38
N ALA A 127 -7.37 -6.09 -9.40
CA ALA A 127 -7.20 -6.88 -10.62
C ALA A 127 -8.12 -6.35 -11.73
N PRO A 128 -7.63 -6.12 -12.97
CA PRO A 128 -8.38 -5.42 -14.02
C PRO A 128 -9.79 -5.97 -14.24
N GLN A 129 -9.93 -7.29 -14.29
CA GLN A 129 -11.21 -7.99 -14.50
C GLN A 129 -12.18 -7.85 -13.32
N MET A 130 -11.71 -7.36 -12.18
CA MET A 130 -12.48 -7.20 -10.95
C MET A 130 -12.78 -5.73 -10.63
N ARG A 131 -12.33 -4.79 -11.46
CA ARG A 131 -12.63 -3.36 -11.31
C ARG A 131 -14.12 -3.08 -11.48
N ARG A 132 -14.59 -1.98 -10.90
CA ARG A 132 -15.99 -1.51 -10.94
C ARG A 132 -17.01 -2.46 -10.28
N LYS A 133 -16.55 -3.44 -9.52
CA LYS A 133 -17.40 -4.40 -8.76
C LYS A 133 -17.49 -4.09 -7.25
N GLY A 134 -17.10 -2.87 -6.83
CA GLY A 134 -17.23 -2.40 -5.45
C GLY A 134 -16.14 -2.92 -4.50
N ILE A 135 -15.07 -3.57 -4.98
CA ILE A 135 -14.03 -4.17 -4.13
C ILE A 135 -13.28 -3.10 -3.34
N ALA A 136 -12.88 -1.98 -3.97
CA ALA A 136 -12.19 -0.89 -3.25
C ALA A 136 -13.06 -0.32 -2.12
N LYS A 137 -14.38 -0.21 -2.34
CA LYS A 137 -15.32 0.23 -1.30
C LYS A 137 -15.33 -0.74 -0.12
N ARG A 138 -15.41 -2.05 -0.37
CA ARG A 138 -15.39 -3.07 0.70
C ARG A 138 -14.07 -3.08 1.47
N LEU A 139 -12.94 -2.90 0.77
CA LEU A 139 -11.63 -2.75 1.41
C LEU A 139 -11.61 -1.54 2.33
N LEU A 140 -12.07 -0.37 1.86
CA LEU A 140 -12.13 0.85 2.66
C LEU A 140 -13.07 0.70 3.86
N GLU A 141 -14.26 0.11 3.68
CA GLU A 141 -15.19 -0.17 4.77
C GLU A 141 -14.53 -1.02 5.86
N ARG A 142 -13.76 -2.03 5.48
CA ARG A 142 -13.03 -2.87 6.43
C ARG A 142 -11.92 -2.09 7.14
N VAL A 143 -11.16 -1.25 6.44
CA VAL A 143 -10.17 -0.36 7.05
C VAL A 143 -10.81 0.52 8.12
N CYS A 144 -11.95 1.16 7.80
CA CYS A 144 -12.65 2.02 8.75
C CYS A 144 -13.17 1.26 9.98
N GLN A 145 -13.70 0.04 9.78
CA GLN A 145 -14.19 -0.79 10.87
C GLN A 145 -13.07 -1.20 11.83
N ASP A 146 -11.97 -1.71 11.29
CA ASP A 146 -10.83 -2.14 12.10
C ASP A 146 -10.14 -0.94 12.77
N ALA A 147 -9.98 0.20 12.07
CA ALA A 147 -9.41 1.40 12.64
C ALA A 147 -10.22 1.91 13.83
N ALA A 148 -11.56 1.91 13.75
CA ALA A 148 -12.42 2.28 14.86
C ALA A 148 -12.25 1.32 16.07
N GLN A 149 -12.10 0.02 15.82
CA GLN A 149 -11.88 -0.98 16.88
C GLN A 149 -10.49 -0.84 17.51
N ASP A 150 -9.47 -0.52 16.71
CA ASP A 150 -8.09 -0.34 17.14
C ASP A 150 -7.82 1.05 17.79
N GLY A 151 -8.87 1.88 17.93
CA GLY A 151 -8.81 3.19 18.60
C GLY A 151 -8.09 4.26 17.80
N PHE A 152 -8.19 4.23 16.48
CA PHE A 152 -7.77 5.33 15.63
C PHE A 152 -8.82 6.44 15.65
N ASP A 153 -8.37 7.70 15.69
CA ASP A 153 -9.23 8.88 15.69
C ASP A 153 -9.73 9.21 14.28
N PHE A 154 -8.88 8.95 13.27
CA PHE A 154 -9.18 9.25 11.87
C PHE A 154 -8.72 8.14 10.93
N VAL A 155 -9.44 8.03 9.80
CA VAL A 155 -8.99 7.35 8.58
C VAL A 155 -8.90 8.41 7.49
N GLU A 156 -7.76 8.51 6.83
CA GLU A 156 -7.53 9.47 5.75
C GLU A 156 -7.04 8.79 4.48
N ALA A 157 -7.21 9.44 3.34
CA ALA A 157 -6.70 8.99 2.05
C ALA A 157 -6.30 10.20 1.20
N TYR A 158 -5.42 9.98 0.21
CA TYR A 158 -4.84 11.03 -0.64
C TYR A 158 -5.22 10.82 -2.10
N PRO A 159 -6.48 11.07 -2.48
CA PRO A 159 -6.91 10.90 -3.87
C PRO A 159 -6.26 11.99 -4.74
N MET A 160 -5.63 11.59 -5.85
CA MET A 160 -5.17 12.54 -6.86
C MET A 160 -6.36 13.01 -7.70
N LYS A 161 -6.46 14.32 -7.96
CA LYS A 161 -7.55 14.90 -8.78
C LYS A 161 -7.38 14.61 -10.27
N GLU A 162 -6.14 14.50 -10.72
CA GLU A 162 -5.79 14.23 -12.12
C GLU A 162 -4.69 13.18 -12.15
N PHE A 163 -4.76 12.23 -13.08
CA PHE A 163 -3.60 11.47 -13.48
C PHE A 163 -2.72 12.45 -14.24
N ILE A 164 -1.63 12.90 -13.61
CA ILE A 164 -0.58 13.60 -14.33
C ILE A 164 0.06 12.54 -15.22
N ASP A 165 -0.06 12.70 -16.55
CA ASP A 165 0.60 11.83 -17.54
C ASP A 165 2.15 11.90 -17.47
N GLU A 166 2.69 12.66 -16.54
CA GLU A 166 4.11 12.85 -16.27
C GLU A 166 4.66 11.80 -15.28
N ALA A 167 4.36 10.52 -15.53
CA ALA A 167 4.98 9.42 -14.78
C ALA A 167 6.51 9.35 -15.00
N GLU A 168 7.05 10.08 -15.95
CA GLU A 168 8.49 10.16 -16.21
C GLU A 168 9.26 10.94 -15.12
N ASP A 169 8.62 11.92 -14.45
CA ASP A 169 9.29 12.72 -13.41
C ASP A 169 9.25 12.07 -12.01
N PHE A 170 8.44 11.04 -11.82
CA PHE A 170 8.30 10.38 -10.51
C PHE A 170 9.30 9.23 -10.33
N MET A 171 9.96 8.78 -11.41
CA MET A 171 10.89 7.65 -11.41
C MET A 171 12.26 8.01 -11.97
N GLY A 172 12.56 9.30 -12.17
CA GLY A 172 13.86 9.82 -12.60
C GLY A 172 14.81 10.08 -11.44
#